data_f31dd136378c7881403e4f1d73cd6566
#
_entry.id   f31dd136378c7881403e4f1d73cd6566
#
_cell.length_a   1.000
_cell.length_b   1.000
_cell.length_c   1.000
_cell.angle_alpha   90.00
_cell.angle_beta   90.00
_cell.angle_gamma   90.00
#
_symmetry.space_group_name_H-M   'P 1'
#
loop_
_entity.id
_entity.type
_entity.pdbx_description
1 polymer ?
#
loop_
_entity_poly.entity_id
_entity_poly.type
_entity_poly.pdbx_seq_one_letter_code
_entity_poly.pdbx_strand_id
1 'polypeptide(L)'
;MNYNIFIVYKSLKLVAMDSKSKYFCEACEYRCNKKSHYAQHCETEKHKQTLKKQDTRMSELKEFMKTMMTTQNEFITSLVDIIKEKPTQVAPVAHVTNTHNTIHNNQINVQVFLNTECKDAVKLSDFMKTLKITLQDLEFTKTNGIVEGVGSIIANNLKVMDVHKRPIHCTDAKRETMYIKSDEWIKDDMHEHVKKFIYMTSCYQTRVIQDWMEAHPGWENKEKMHMEYQTICKELYKNIEKDEAAHRKILKIIAKETHINKAEMMELMST
;
A
#
# COMPACT_ATOMS: atom_id res chain seq x y z
N MET A 1 2.45 11.31 -10.08
CA MET A 1 1.61 10.40 -9.30
C MET A 1 0.54 11.11 -8.43
N ASN A 2 0.44 12.45 -8.48
CA ASN A 2 -0.46 13.24 -7.62
C ASN A 2 -1.61 13.96 -8.35
N TYR A 3 -1.81 13.69 -9.65
CA TYR A 3 -2.93 14.27 -10.39
C TYR A 3 -4.28 13.72 -9.90
N ASN A 4 -4.31 12.45 -9.46
CA ASN A 4 -5.54 11.79 -9.01
C ASN A 4 -6.05 12.28 -7.64
N ILE A 5 -5.15 12.64 -6.70
CA ILE A 5 -5.57 13.17 -5.39
C ILE A 5 -6.28 14.51 -5.55
N PHE A 6 -5.82 15.35 -6.47
CA PHE A 6 -6.43 16.65 -6.75
C PHE A 6 -7.81 16.51 -7.42
N ILE A 7 -7.96 15.55 -8.34
CA ILE A 7 -9.24 15.25 -9.01
C ILE A 7 -10.25 14.72 -7.97
N VAL A 8 -9.85 13.84 -7.07
CA VAL A 8 -10.73 13.28 -6.04
C VAL A 8 -11.14 14.33 -5.01
N TYR A 9 -10.23 15.22 -4.60
CA TYR A 9 -10.60 16.34 -3.72
C TYR A 9 -11.58 17.30 -4.39
N LYS A 10 -11.43 17.49 -5.70
CA LYS A 10 -12.35 18.29 -6.53
C LYS A 10 -13.72 17.60 -6.65
N SER A 11 -13.75 16.28 -6.83
CA SER A 11 -14.97 15.48 -6.93
C SER A 11 -15.76 15.41 -5.61
N LEU A 12 -15.08 15.28 -4.47
CA LEU A 12 -15.72 15.30 -3.15
C LEU A 12 -16.37 16.67 -2.82
N LYS A 13 -15.83 17.76 -3.37
CA LYS A 13 -16.38 19.10 -3.20
C LYS A 13 -17.57 19.38 -4.15
N LEU A 14 -17.62 18.71 -5.30
CA LEU A 14 -18.71 18.85 -6.29
C LEU A 14 -20.03 18.23 -5.81
N VAL A 15 -20.00 17.29 -4.86
CA VAL A 15 -21.16 16.52 -4.41
C VAL A 15 -22.16 17.32 -3.55
N ALA A 16 -21.76 18.47 -3.04
CA ALA A 16 -22.67 19.38 -2.33
C ALA A 16 -23.39 20.35 -3.30
N MET A 17 -23.45 20.05 -4.58
CA MET A 17 -24.03 20.93 -5.58
C MET A 17 -25.55 20.74 -5.68
N ASP A 18 -26.27 21.57 -4.92
CA ASP A 18 -27.71 21.82 -5.18
C ASP A 18 -27.86 22.41 -6.59
N SER A 19 -28.55 21.70 -7.47
CA SER A 19 -28.57 21.86 -8.92
C SER A 19 -29.32 23.13 -9.44
N LYS A 20 -29.59 24.13 -8.60
CA LYS A 20 -30.46 25.27 -8.92
C LYS A 20 -29.77 26.56 -9.36
N SER A 21 -28.44 26.69 -9.24
CA SER A 21 -27.75 27.94 -9.60
C SER A 21 -27.04 27.84 -10.96
N LYS A 22 -27.27 28.86 -11.82
CA LYS A 22 -26.71 28.91 -13.19
C LYS A 22 -25.20 29.25 -13.21
N TYR A 23 -24.68 29.92 -12.20
CA TYR A 23 -23.31 30.38 -12.11
C TYR A 23 -22.72 30.00 -10.75
N PHE A 24 -21.50 29.41 -10.77
CA PHE A 24 -20.79 28.98 -9.58
C PHE A 24 -19.31 29.37 -9.66
N CYS A 25 -18.78 29.95 -8.61
CA CYS A 25 -17.37 30.24 -8.46
C CYS A 25 -16.72 29.19 -7.56
N GLU A 26 -15.88 28.31 -8.13
CA GLU A 26 -15.19 27.24 -7.39
C GLU A 26 -14.27 27.79 -6.30
N ALA A 27 -13.61 28.94 -6.55
CA ALA A 27 -12.65 29.51 -5.61
C ALA A 27 -13.28 30.06 -4.33
N CYS A 28 -14.48 30.62 -4.44
CA CYS A 28 -15.19 31.29 -3.33
C CYS A 28 -16.43 30.53 -2.87
N GLU A 29 -16.81 29.44 -3.53
CA GLU A 29 -18.07 28.71 -3.31
C GLU A 29 -19.31 29.60 -3.47
N TYR A 30 -19.17 30.70 -4.22
CA TYR A 30 -20.24 31.65 -4.46
C TYR A 30 -21.16 31.17 -5.58
N ARG A 31 -22.46 31.28 -5.38
CA ARG A 31 -23.50 30.83 -6.34
C ARG A 31 -24.48 31.94 -6.63
N CYS A 32 -24.89 32.05 -7.88
CA CYS A 32 -25.95 32.97 -8.32
C CYS A 32 -26.63 32.55 -9.60
N ASN A 33 -27.77 33.18 -9.89
CA ASN A 33 -28.57 32.89 -11.09
C ASN A 33 -28.46 33.98 -12.19
N LYS A 34 -27.78 35.09 -11.91
CA LYS A 34 -27.61 36.21 -12.84
C LYS A 34 -26.16 36.39 -13.23
N LYS A 35 -25.87 36.49 -14.55
CA LYS A 35 -24.51 36.70 -15.06
C LYS A 35 -23.85 37.98 -14.51
N SER A 36 -24.65 39.04 -14.36
CA SER A 36 -24.15 40.31 -13.80
C SER A 36 -23.65 40.18 -12.37
N HIS A 37 -24.35 39.42 -11.52
CA HIS A 37 -23.92 39.17 -10.11
C HIS A 37 -22.66 38.32 -10.08
N TYR A 38 -22.51 37.36 -10.98
CA TYR A 38 -21.29 36.58 -11.09
C TYR A 38 -20.09 37.44 -11.52
N ALA A 39 -20.27 38.30 -12.50
CA ALA A 39 -19.25 39.24 -12.95
C ALA A 39 -18.82 40.19 -11.79
N GLN A 40 -19.79 40.79 -11.09
CA GLN A 40 -19.51 41.62 -9.92
C GLN A 40 -18.76 40.86 -8.84
N HIS A 41 -19.13 39.61 -8.55
CA HIS A 41 -18.42 38.75 -7.60
C HIS A 41 -16.94 38.57 -8.02
N CYS A 42 -16.65 38.28 -9.28
CA CYS A 42 -15.29 38.09 -9.78
C CYS A 42 -14.43 39.34 -9.68
N GLU A 43 -15.01 40.52 -9.65
CA GLU A 43 -14.32 41.81 -9.50
C GLU A 43 -14.04 42.17 -8.03
N THR A 44 -14.66 41.47 -7.07
CA THR A 44 -14.46 41.80 -5.66
C THR A 44 -13.02 41.50 -5.19
N GLU A 45 -12.52 42.36 -4.30
CA GLU A 45 -11.21 42.15 -3.66
C GLU A 45 -11.14 40.81 -2.92
N LYS A 46 -12.26 40.38 -2.31
CA LYS A 46 -12.35 39.07 -1.64
C LYS A 46 -12.11 37.92 -2.60
N HIS A 47 -12.69 37.98 -3.81
CA HIS A 47 -12.46 36.96 -4.85
C HIS A 47 -10.99 36.94 -5.29
N LYS A 48 -10.42 38.09 -5.60
CA LYS A 48 -9.01 38.25 -6.02
C LYS A 48 -8.05 37.74 -4.95
N GLN A 49 -8.30 38.07 -3.67
CA GLN A 49 -7.49 37.56 -2.55
C GLN A 49 -7.62 36.04 -2.37
N THR A 50 -8.81 35.46 -2.59
CA THR A 50 -9.00 34.01 -2.51
C THR A 50 -8.22 33.29 -3.61
N LEU A 51 -8.26 33.79 -4.86
CA LEU A 51 -7.46 33.25 -5.96
C LEU A 51 -5.96 33.37 -5.66
N LYS A 52 -5.48 34.53 -5.22
CA LYS A 52 -4.08 34.71 -4.86
C LYS A 52 -3.62 33.74 -3.76
N LYS A 53 -4.44 33.50 -2.74
CA LYS A 53 -4.16 32.49 -1.69
C LYS A 53 -4.10 31.06 -2.25
N GLN A 54 -4.96 30.72 -3.22
CA GLN A 54 -4.93 29.41 -3.86
C GLN A 54 -3.67 29.23 -4.71
N ASP A 55 -3.28 30.24 -5.46
CA ASP A 55 -2.06 30.21 -6.27
C ASP A 55 -0.80 30.09 -5.39
N THR A 56 -0.74 30.83 -4.27
CA THR A 56 0.36 30.72 -3.31
C THR A 56 0.44 29.30 -2.73
N ARG A 57 -0.68 28.76 -2.26
CA ARG A 57 -0.74 27.37 -1.75
C ARG A 57 -0.33 26.33 -2.79
N MET A 58 -0.73 26.55 -4.06
CA MET A 58 -0.35 25.65 -5.15
C MET A 58 1.16 25.73 -5.45
N SER A 59 1.74 26.93 -5.36
CA SER A 59 3.18 27.14 -5.50
C SER A 59 3.95 26.47 -4.36
N GLU A 60 3.53 26.68 -3.12
CA GLU A 60 4.11 26.04 -1.93
C GLU A 60 4.03 24.50 -2.01
N LEU A 61 2.91 23.97 -2.47
CA LEU A 61 2.75 22.52 -2.65
C LEU A 61 3.68 21.97 -3.74
N LYS A 62 3.81 22.69 -4.85
CA LYS A 62 4.75 22.29 -5.93
C LYS A 62 6.19 22.29 -5.44
N GLU A 63 6.59 23.30 -4.67
CA GLU A 63 7.95 23.39 -4.12
C GLU A 63 8.19 22.29 -3.06
N PHE A 64 7.21 22.02 -2.18
CA PHE A 64 7.26 20.91 -1.24
C PHE A 64 7.43 19.56 -1.96
N MET A 65 6.65 19.32 -3.02
CA MET A 65 6.76 18.10 -3.82
C MET A 65 8.12 17.97 -4.49
N LYS A 66 8.66 19.07 -5.02
CA LYS A 66 9.99 19.10 -5.62
C LYS A 66 11.07 18.77 -4.58
N THR A 67 10.99 19.37 -3.41
CA THR A 67 11.91 19.08 -2.28
C THR A 67 11.82 17.61 -1.86
N MET A 68 10.62 17.04 -1.72
CA MET A 68 10.43 15.63 -1.40
C MET A 68 11.07 14.70 -2.45
N MET A 69 10.90 15.02 -3.74
CA MET A 69 11.52 14.24 -4.83
C MET A 69 13.06 14.34 -4.81
N THR A 70 13.59 15.52 -4.52
CA THR A 70 15.04 15.73 -4.41
C THR A 70 15.61 14.94 -3.24
N THR A 71 14.99 15.05 -2.06
CA THR A 71 15.40 14.31 -0.85
C THR A 71 15.34 12.78 -1.05
N GLN A 72 14.32 12.27 -1.75
CA GLN A 72 14.25 10.84 -2.09
C GLN A 72 15.40 10.42 -3.02
N ASN A 73 15.74 11.23 -4.01
CA ASN A 73 16.84 10.93 -4.93
C ASN A 73 18.20 11.00 -4.22
N GLU A 74 18.42 11.98 -3.35
CA GLU A 74 19.62 12.10 -2.53
C GLU A 74 19.78 10.91 -1.58
N PHE A 75 18.67 10.46 -0.95
CA PHE A 75 18.67 9.27 -0.09
C PHE A 75 19.02 8.00 -0.88
N ILE A 76 18.44 7.82 -2.07
CA ILE A 76 18.77 6.69 -2.95
C ILE A 76 20.22 6.73 -3.37
N THR A 77 20.74 7.90 -3.72
CA THR A 77 22.16 8.08 -4.11
C THR A 77 23.08 7.77 -2.96
N SER A 78 22.79 8.25 -1.74
CA SER A 78 23.60 7.95 -0.55
C SER A 78 23.57 6.46 -0.18
N LEU A 79 22.45 5.76 -0.38
CA LEU A 79 22.39 4.30 -0.20
C LEU A 79 23.24 3.55 -1.23
N VAL A 80 23.23 4.00 -2.48
CA VAL A 80 24.07 3.42 -3.55
C VAL A 80 25.56 3.62 -3.25
N ASP A 81 25.93 4.80 -2.72
CA ASP A 81 27.32 5.09 -2.38
C ASP A 81 27.80 4.28 -1.15
N ILE A 82 26.94 4.11 -0.12
CA ILE A 82 27.23 3.22 1.03
C ILE A 82 27.43 1.77 0.58
N ILE A 83 26.70 1.30 -0.44
CA ILE A 83 26.85 -0.04 -1.00
C ILE A 83 28.17 -0.16 -1.77
N LYS A 84 28.62 0.90 -2.42
CA LYS A 84 29.88 0.93 -3.18
C LYS A 84 31.13 1.04 -2.30
N GLU A 85 31.02 1.68 -1.13
CA GLU A 85 32.17 1.95 -0.24
C GLU A 85 32.51 0.84 0.75
N LYS A 86 31.73 -0.24 0.83
CA LYS A 86 32.12 -1.42 1.62
C LYS A 86 32.85 -2.43 0.73
N PRO A 87 34.20 -2.46 0.71
CA PRO A 87 34.89 -3.65 0.28
C PRO A 87 34.57 -4.75 1.28
N THR A 88 33.95 -5.81 0.79
CA THR A 88 33.68 -7.02 1.55
C THR A 88 35.00 -7.60 2.04
N GLN A 89 35.46 -7.25 3.25
CA GLN A 89 36.42 -8.05 3.93
C GLN A 89 35.70 -9.33 4.34
N VAL A 90 35.82 -10.34 3.51
CA VAL A 90 35.44 -11.70 3.85
C VAL A 90 36.39 -12.13 4.95
N ALA A 91 35.95 -12.07 6.20
CA ALA A 91 36.63 -12.78 7.28
C ALA A 91 36.67 -14.26 6.88
N PRO A 92 37.80 -14.95 7.07
CA PRO A 92 37.90 -16.36 6.73
C PRO A 92 36.84 -17.13 7.52
N VAL A 93 35.96 -17.77 6.80
CA VAL A 93 34.94 -18.67 7.35
C VAL A 93 35.72 -19.75 8.11
N ALA A 94 35.62 -19.75 9.44
CA ALA A 94 36.11 -20.85 10.25
C ALA A 94 35.44 -22.12 9.70
N HIS A 95 36.28 -23.08 9.32
CA HIS A 95 35.90 -24.39 8.86
C HIS A 95 35.04 -25.06 9.95
N VAL A 96 33.73 -24.98 9.78
CA VAL A 96 32.82 -25.75 10.65
C VAL A 96 32.95 -27.20 10.19
N THR A 97 33.75 -27.95 10.95
CA THR A 97 33.84 -29.39 10.84
C THR A 97 32.45 -29.98 10.94
N ASN A 98 32.06 -30.72 9.93
CA ASN A 98 30.87 -31.57 9.88
C ASN A 98 30.94 -32.54 11.10
N THR A 99 30.34 -32.15 12.22
CA THR A 99 29.93 -33.11 13.21
C THR A 99 28.61 -33.69 12.75
N HIS A 100 28.64 -34.95 12.33
CA HIS A 100 27.47 -35.82 12.27
C HIS A 100 26.77 -35.79 13.62
N ASN A 101 25.86 -34.86 13.83
CA ASN A 101 24.92 -34.91 14.93
C ASN A 101 23.76 -35.80 14.49
N THR A 102 23.85 -37.05 14.96
CA THR A 102 22.76 -38.01 15.02
C THR A 102 21.48 -37.31 15.52
N ILE A 103 20.46 -37.34 14.66
CA ILE A 103 19.15 -36.74 14.90
C ILE A 103 18.45 -37.49 16.04
N HIS A 104 18.59 -36.97 17.23
CA HIS A 104 17.73 -37.27 18.38
C HIS A 104 17.39 -35.95 19.08
N ASN A 105 16.64 -35.11 18.40
CA ASN A 105 15.65 -34.20 19.00
C ASN A 105 14.86 -33.58 17.88
N ASN A 106 13.54 -33.77 17.89
CA ASN A 106 12.53 -33.28 16.93
C ASN A 106 12.42 -31.73 16.94
N GLN A 107 13.51 -30.99 16.89
CA GLN A 107 13.53 -29.55 16.74
C GLN A 107 14.00 -29.17 15.33
N ILE A 108 13.02 -29.01 14.43
CA ILE A 108 13.31 -28.39 13.15
C ILE A 108 13.75 -26.96 13.41
N ASN A 109 14.93 -26.65 12.92
CA ASN A 109 15.39 -25.27 12.89
C ASN A 109 14.71 -24.57 11.70
N VAL A 110 13.78 -23.65 12.01
CA VAL A 110 13.06 -22.83 11.02
C VAL A 110 14.02 -22.14 10.05
N GLN A 111 15.16 -21.66 10.55
CA GLN A 111 16.19 -21.00 9.72
C GLN A 111 16.78 -21.97 8.69
N VAL A 112 16.98 -23.25 9.06
CA VAL A 112 17.47 -24.25 8.10
C VAL A 112 16.45 -24.44 6.99
N PHE A 113 15.17 -24.70 7.33
CA PHE A 113 14.10 -24.83 6.34
C PHE A 113 14.03 -23.62 5.39
N LEU A 114 14.01 -22.41 5.93
CA LEU A 114 13.92 -21.18 5.14
C LEU A 114 15.13 -20.99 4.21
N ASN A 115 16.34 -21.33 4.68
CA ASN A 115 17.56 -21.14 3.90
C ASN A 115 17.85 -22.28 2.92
N THR A 116 17.26 -23.47 3.11
CA THR A 116 17.41 -24.59 2.17
C THR A 116 16.25 -24.68 1.20
N GLU A 117 15.06 -24.94 1.71
CA GLU A 117 13.86 -25.17 0.88
C GLU A 117 13.29 -23.89 0.28
N CYS A 118 13.35 -22.77 1.01
CA CYS A 118 12.84 -21.49 0.56
C CYS A 118 13.96 -20.50 0.14
N LYS A 119 15.15 -21.02 -0.25
CA LYS A 119 16.28 -20.18 -0.66
C LYS A 119 15.96 -19.25 -1.83
N ASP A 120 15.18 -19.75 -2.79
CA ASP A 120 14.78 -19.06 -4.01
C ASP A 120 13.42 -18.35 -3.89
N ALA A 121 12.97 -18.08 -2.67
CA ALA A 121 11.75 -17.32 -2.42
C ALA A 121 11.88 -15.89 -2.97
N VAL A 122 10.76 -15.35 -3.46
CA VAL A 122 10.70 -13.98 -3.97
C VAL A 122 10.93 -12.99 -2.82
N LYS A 123 11.72 -11.94 -3.06
CA LYS A 123 11.87 -10.89 -2.05
C LYS A 123 10.54 -10.17 -1.83
N LEU A 124 10.24 -9.81 -0.58
CA LEU A 124 9.01 -9.09 -0.25
C LEU A 124 8.85 -7.79 -1.06
N SER A 125 9.96 -7.08 -1.29
CA SER A 125 9.99 -5.85 -2.11
C SER A 125 9.58 -6.09 -3.57
N ASP A 126 9.93 -7.24 -4.13
CA ASP A 126 9.61 -7.58 -5.52
C ASP A 126 8.19 -8.13 -5.62
N PHE A 127 7.77 -8.93 -4.65
CA PHE A 127 6.38 -9.38 -4.54
C PHE A 127 5.41 -8.18 -4.46
N MET A 128 5.74 -7.14 -3.70
CA MET A 128 4.94 -5.90 -3.64
C MET A 128 4.72 -5.25 -5.01
N LYS A 129 5.71 -5.32 -5.91
CA LYS A 129 5.62 -4.76 -7.27
C LYS A 129 4.72 -5.60 -8.18
N THR A 130 4.61 -6.89 -7.91
CA THR A 130 3.87 -7.87 -8.73
C THR A 130 2.45 -8.16 -8.22
N LEU A 131 2.03 -7.50 -7.13
CA LEU A 131 0.68 -7.66 -6.59
C LEU A 131 -0.38 -7.42 -7.65
N LYS A 132 -1.24 -8.42 -7.83
CA LYS A 132 -2.42 -8.31 -8.69
C LYS A 132 -3.58 -7.82 -7.84
N ILE A 133 -4.10 -6.66 -8.19
CA ILE A 133 -5.28 -6.06 -7.57
C ILE A 133 -6.30 -5.82 -8.68
N THR A 134 -7.50 -6.33 -8.49
CA THR A 134 -8.55 -6.37 -9.51
C THR A 134 -9.73 -5.48 -9.15
N LEU A 135 -10.64 -5.27 -10.10
CA LEU A 135 -11.93 -4.61 -9.83
C LEU A 135 -12.76 -5.39 -8.79
N GLN A 136 -12.65 -6.72 -8.76
CA GLN A 136 -13.33 -7.54 -7.75
C GLN A 136 -12.79 -7.26 -6.34
N ASP A 137 -11.48 -7.07 -6.19
CA ASP A 137 -10.87 -6.68 -4.91
C ASP A 137 -11.35 -5.29 -4.49
N LEU A 138 -11.53 -4.37 -5.43
CA LEU A 138 -12.08 -3.04 -5.19
C LEU A 138 -13.53 -3.11 -4.68
N GLU A 139 -14.38 -3.92 -5.34
CA GLU A 139 -15.76 -4.18 -4.93
C GLU A 139 -15.83 -4.83 -3.54
N PHE A 140 -14.95 -5.77 -3.27
CA PHE A 140 -14.85 -6.40 -1.96
C PHE A 140 -14.47 -5.38 -0.89
N THR A 141 -13.48 -4.52 -1.17
CA THR A 141 -13.05 -3.45 -0.25
C THR A 141 -14.17 -2.43 -0.01
N LYS A 142 -14.92 -2.04 -1.04
CA LYS A 142 -16.10 -1.16 -0.93
C LYS A 142 -17.12 -1.71 0.07
N THR A 143 -17.35 -3.01 0.03
CA THR A 143 -18.41 -3.67 0.82
C THR A 143 -17.96 -4.01 2.24
N ASN A 144 -16.71 -4.48 2.40
CA ASN A 144 -16.21 -5.04 3.66
C ASN A 144 -15.24 -4.10 4.40
N GLY A 145 -14.86 -2.98 3.77
CA GLY A 145 -13.93 -1.99 4.31
C GLY A 145 -12.47 -2.29 3.98
N ILE A 146 -11.62 -1.27 4.16
CA ILE A 146 -10.20 -1.29 3.76
C ILE A 146 -9.40 -2.40 4.46
N VAL A 147 -9.70 -2.70 5.72
CA VAL A 147 -8.96 -3.71 6.51
C VAL A 147 -9.12 -5.10 5.93
N GLU A 148 -10.38 -5.50 5.69
CA GLU A 148 -10.69 -6.81 5.08
C GLU A 148 -10.22 -6.84 3.61
N GLY A 149 -10.37 -5.72 2.89
CA GLY A 149 -9.93 -5.59 1.50
C GLY A 149 -8.42 -5.82 1.35
N VAL A 150 -7.60 -5.10 2.10
CA VAL A 150 -6.13 -5.24 2.07
C VAL A 150 -5.71 -6.64 2.51
N GLY A 151 -6.32 -7.17 3.57
CA GLY A 151 -6.04 -8.52 4.05
C GLY A 151 -6.34 -9.58 2.99
N SER A 152 -7.50 -9.48 2.32
CA SER A 152 -7.91 -10.39 1.24
C SER A 152 -6.97 -10.33 0.04
N ILE A 153 -6.59 -9.13 -0.41
CA ILE A 153 -5.65 -8.96 -1.53
C ILE A 153 -4.33 -9.67 -1.24
N ILE A 154 -3.75 -9.41 -0.07
CA ILE A 154 -2.48 -10.02 0.32
C ILE A 154 -2.61 -11.54 0.39
N ALA A 155 -3.63 -12.04 1.09
CA ALA A 155 -3.87 -13.47 1.26
C ALA A 155 -4.07 -14.18 -0.09
N ASN A 156 -4.90 -13.63 -0.97
CA ASN A 156 -5.17 -14.22 -2.28
C ASN A 156 -3.92 -14.27 -3.18
N ASN A 157 -3.11 -13.22 -3.16
CA ASN A 157 -1.85 -13.21 -3.92
C ASN A 157 -0.82 -14.21 -3.35
N LEU A 158 -0.76 -14.39 -2.03
CA LEU A 158 0.13 -15.38 -1.40
C LEU A 158 -0.36 -16.81 -1.61
N LYS A 159 -1.69 -17.04 -1.57
CA LYS A 159 -2.31 -18.36 -1.71
C LYS A 159 -1.98 -19.05 -3.03
N VAL A 160 -1.91 -18.29 -4.12
CA VAL A 160 -1.61 -18.83 -5.46
C VAL A 160 -0.12 -19.11 -5.68
N MET A 161 0.74 -18.73 -4.74
CA MET A 161 2.18 -18.97 -4.82
C MET A 161 2.53 -20.35 -4.25
N ASP A 162 3.52 -20.97 -4.85
CA ASP A 162 4.21 -22.11 -4.29
C ASP A 162 4.80 -21.75 -2.91
N VAL A 163 4.68 -22.65 -1.93
CA VAL A 163 5.13 -22.44 -0.55
C VAL A 163 6.60 -22.03 -0.49
N HIS A 164 7.48 -22.70 -1.29
CA HIS A 164 8.91 -22.41 -1.33
C HIS A 164 9.25 -21.04 -1.94
N LYS A 165 8.31 -20.44 -2.69
CA LYS A 165 8.50 -19.14 -3.36
C LYS A 165 7.84 -17.98 -2.61
N ARG A 166 7.05 -18.24 -1.57
CA ARG A 166 6.37 -17.20 -0.79
C ARG A 166 7.39 -16.30 -0.08
N PRO A 167 7.20 -14.98 -0.11
CA PRO A 167 8.08 -14.01 0.54
C PRO A 167 7.88 -13.91 2.06
N ILE A 168 6.86 -14.54 2.60
CA ILE A 168 6.45 -14.49 4.01
C ILE A 168 6.08 -15.89 4.47
N HIS A 169 6.59 -16.28 5.64
CA HIS A 169 6.16 -17.47 6.38
C HIS A 169 5.84 -17.12 7.83
N CYS A 170 4.76 -17.70 8.34
CA CYS A 170 4.40 -17.61 9.75
C CYS A 170 4.60 -18.98 10.42
N THR A 171 5.40 -19.05 11.47
CA THR A 171 5.72 -20.30 12.17
C THR A 171 4.91 -20.49 13.47
N ASP A 172 4.30 -19.41 13.97
CA ASP A 172 3.39 -19.43 15.11
C ASP A 172 2.26 -18.43 14.88
N ALA A 173 1.11 -18.91 14.44
CA ALA A 173 -0.04 -18.05 14.14
C ALA A 173 -0.64 -17.38 15.38
N LYS A 174 -0.43 -17.94 16.60
CA LYS A 174 -0.93 -17.34 17.85
C LYS A 174 -0.08 -16.14 18.28
N ARG A 175 1.26 -16.27 18.11
CA ARG A 175 2.22 -15.23 18.44
C ARG A 175 2.57 -14.36 17.23
N GLU A 176 1.98 -14.68 16.06
CA GLU A 176 2.22 -13.97 14.80
C GLU A 176 3.72 -13.90 14.46
N THR A 177 4.47 -15.01 14.74
CA THR A 177 5.90 -15.06 14.50
C THR A 177 6.16 -15.18 13.00
N MET A 178 6.55 -14.08 12.38
CA MET A 178 6.73 -13.97 10.94
C MET A 178 8.19 -13.90 10.53
N TYR A 179 8.49 -14.55 9.42
CA TYR A 179 9.74 -14.45 8.69
C TYR A 179 9.48 -13.89 7.31
N ILE A 180 10.33 -12.97 6.87
CA ILE A 180 10.22 -12.34 5.55
C ILE A 180 11.50 -12.56 4.76
N LYS A 181 11.35 -12.70 3.44
CA LYS A 181 12.47 -12.74 2.50
C LYS A 181 12.84 -11.32 2.09
N SER A 182 14.04 -10.90 2.51
CA SER A 182 14.77 -9.75 1.97
C SER A 182 15.89 -10.28 1.06
N ASP A 183 17.13 -9.85 1.21
CA ASP A 183 18.26 -10.56 0.61
C ASP A 183 18.44 -11.93 1.28
N GLU A 184 18.26 -11.95 2.59
CA GLU A 184 18.21 -13.14 3.43
C GLU A 184 16.85 -13.26 4.12
N TRP A 185 16.57 -14.42 4.74
CA TRP A 185 15.41 -14.59 5.59
C TRP A 185 15.64 -13.92 6.95
N ILE A 186 14.79 -12.98 7.31
CA ILE A 186 14.83 -12.26 8.57
C ILE A 186 13.54 -12.47 9.37
N LYS A 187 13.66 -12.55 10.68
CA LYS A 187 12.51 -12.55 11.59
C LYS A 187 12.00 -11.14 11.77
N ASP A 188 10.73 -10.90 11.51
CA ASP A 188 10.08 -9.57 11.59
C ASP A 188 9.43 -9.39 12.97
N ASP A 189 10.25 -9.27 14.02
CA ASP A 189 9.81 -9.28 15.42
C ASP A 189 8.81 -8.15 15.76
N MET A 190 8.95 -6.98 15.14
CA MET A 190 8.07 -5.82 15.33
C MET A 190 7.05 -5.65 14.21
N HIS A 191 7.04 -6.59 13.27
CA HIS A 191 6.19 -6.57 12.06
C HIS A 191 6.36 -5.31 11.20
N GLU A 192 7.50 -4.64 11.26
CA GLU A 192 7.71 -3.37 10.54
C GLU A 192 7.66 -3.54 9.03
N HIS A 193 8.27 -4.61 8.52
CA HIS A 193 8.27 -4.90 7.09
C HIS A 193 6.87 -5.30 6.60
N VAL A 194 6.16 -6.12 7.39
CA VAL A 194 4.80 -6.52 7.05
C VAL A 194 3.83 -5.35 7.18
N LYS A 195 3.96 -4.48 8.19
CA LYS A 195 3.16 -3.25 8.32
C LYS A 195 3.38 -2.31 7.14
N LYS A 196 4.64 -2.13 6.70
CA LYS A 196 4.95 -1.36 5.50
C LYS A 196 4.33 -1.97 4.25
N PHE A 197 4.37 -3.30 4.12
CA PHE A 197 3.73 -4.02 3.03
C PHE A 197 2.20 -3.82 3.02
N ILE A 198 1.54 -3.93 4.17
CA ILE A 198 0.11 -3.65 4.35
C ILE A 198 -0.23 -2.23 3.87
N TYR A 199 0.51 -1.23 4.34
CA TYR A 199 0.31 0.17 3.94
C TYR A 199 0.50 0.37 2.44
N MET A 200 1.56 -0.18 1.85
CA MET A 200 1.81 -0.08 0.41
C MET A 200 0.70 -0.76 -0.40
N THR A 201 0.17 -1.89 0.06
CA THR A 201 -0.97 -2.56 -0.59
C THR A 201 -2.21 -1.67 -0.59
N SER A 202 -2.51 -1.00 0.52
CA SER A 202 -3.62 -0.04 0.59
C SER A 202 -3.44 1.12 -0.40
N CYS A 203 -2.22 1.63 -0.55
CA CYS A 203 -1.92 2.65 -1.55
C CYS A 203 -2.08 2.14 -2.99
N TYR A 204 -1.74 0.88 -3.25
CA TYR A 204 -1.84 0.31 -4.60
C TYR A 204 -3.28 0.08 -5.06
N GLN A 205 -4.22 -0.18 -4.14
CA GLN A 205 -5.64 -0.27 -4.48
C GLN A 205 -6.17 1.01 -5.14
N THR A 206 -5.64 2.18 -4.80
CA THR A 206 -6.11 3.45 -5.38
C THR A 206 -5.88 3.53 -6.89
N ARG A 207 -4.97 2.73 -7.44
CA ARG A 207 -4.72 2.69 -8.88
C ARG A 207 -5.88 2.06 -9.65
N VAL A 208 -6.57 1.10 -9.03
CA VAL A 208 -7.69 0.37 -9.63
C VAL A 208 -8.95 1.25 -9.75
N ILE A 209 -8.97 2.43 -9.10
CA ILE A 209 -10.05 3.41 -9.29
C ILE A 209 -10.13 3.84 -10.77
N GLN A 210 -8.98 3.98 -11.43
CA GLN A 210 -8.95 4.34 -12.85
C GLN A 210 -9.63 3.26 -13.70
N ASP A 211 -9.32 2.00 -13.46
CA ASP A 211 -9.92 0.87 -14.15
C ASP A 211 -11.45 0.82 -13.92
N TRP A 212 -11.88 1.15 -12.68
CA TRP A 212 -13.30 1.25 -12.36
C TRP A 212 -13.99 2.37 -13.14
N MET A 213 -13.38 3.54 -13.25
CA MET A 213 -13.92 4.67 -14.04
C MET A 213 -14.02 4.32 -15.52
N GLU A 214 -13.04 3.64 -16.08
CA GLU A 214 -13.02 3.18 -17.47
C GLU A 214 -14.09 2.11 -17.74
N ALA A 215 -14.34 1.23 -16.77
CA ALA A 215 -15.40 0.21 -16.86
C ALA A 215 -16.82 0.79 -16.72
N HIS A 216 -16.95 2.02 -16.21
CA HIS A 216 -18.24 2.66 -15.95
C HIS A 216 -18.37 4.04 -16.64
N PRO A 217 -18.30 4.13 -17.97
CA PRO A 217 -18.34 5.42 -18.67
C PRO A 217 -19.62 6.19 -18.35
N GLY A 218 -19.47 7.51 -18.08
CA GLY A 218 -20.56 8.38 -17.70
C GLY A 218 -21.09 8.18 -16.28
N TRP A 219 -20.26 7.58 -15.41
CA TRP A 219 -20.57 7.36 -13.99
C TRP A 219 -20.90 8.67 -13.26
N GLU A 220 -20.29 9.79 -13.66
CA GLU A 220 -20.47 11.11 -13.06
C GLU A 220 -21.93 11.62 -13.20
N ASN A 221 -22.61 11.20 -14.25
CA ASN A 221 -23.97 11.64 -14.57
C ASN A 221 -25.05 10.68 -14.09
N LYS A 222 -24.66 9.56 -13.48
CA LYS A 222 -25.56 8.52 -12.95
C LYS A 222 -25.49 8.53 -11.43
N GLU A 223 -26.51 9.05 -10.76
CA GLU A 223 -26.54 9.22 -9.30
C GLU A 223 -26.09 7.97 -8.53
N LYS A 224 -26.61 6.80 -8.91
CA LYS A 224 -26.22 5.52 -8.27
C LYS A 224 -24.72 5.24 -8.39
N MET A 225 -24.14 5.40 -9.58
CA MET A 225 -22.71 5.15 -9.82
C MET A 225 -21.83 6.20 -9.15
N HIS A 226 -22.31 7.43 -9.11
CA HIS A 226 -21.63 8.50 -8.40
C HIS A 226 -21.54 8.22 -6.89
N MET A 227 -22.63 7.77 -6.26
CA MET A 227 -22.62 7.33 -4.85
C MET A 227 -21.71 6.13 -4.62
N GLU A 228 -21.67 5.20 -5.59
CA GLU A 228 -20.79 4.04 -5.53
C GLU A 228 -19.31 4.44 -5.57
N TYR A 229 -18.93 5.30 -6.50
CA TYR A 229 -17.58 5.89 -6.56
C TYR A 229 -17.19 6.58 -5.27
N GLN A 230 -18.10 7.36 -4.65
CA GLN A 230 -17.85 8.00 -3.38
C GLN A 230 -17.61 6.99 -2.26
N THR A 231 -18.37 5.90 -2.24
CA THR A 231 -18.22 4.83 -1.25
C THR A 231 -16.87 4.16 -1.39
N ILE A 232 -16.46 3.86 -2.63
CA ILE A 232 -15.12 3.31 -2.94
C ILE A 232 -14.04 4.26 -2.42
N CYS A 233 -14.09 5.53 -2.79
CA CYS A 233 -13.12 6.52 -2.35
C CYS A 233 -13.07 6.66 -0.83
N LYS A 234 -14.22 6.69 -0.16
CA LYS A 234 -14.31 6.77 1.29
C LYS A 234 -13.57 5.62 1.98
N GLU A 235 -13.70 4.39 1.46
CA GLU A 235 -12.99 3.23 2.03
C GLU A 235 -11.50 3.28 1.72
N LEU A 236 -11.10 3.51 0.48
CA LEU A 236 -9.70 3.48 0.05
C LEU A 236 -8.83 4.58 0.65
N TYR A 237 -9.41 5.73 0.97
CA TYR A 237 -8.68 6.85 1.57
C TYR A 237 -8.66 6.85 3.10
N LYS A 238 -9.17 5.80 3.74
CA LYS A 238 -8.95 5.60 5.18
C LYS A 238 -7.46 5.40 5.43
N ASN A 239 -6.90 6.25 6.28
CA ASN A 239 -5.49 6.13 6.63
C ASN A 239 -5.28 4.99 7.64
N ILE A 240 -4.70 3.89 7.18
CA ILE A 240 -4.35 2.74 8.01
C ILE A 240 -2.86 2.69 8.38
N GLU A 241 -2.05 3.68 7.96
CA GLU A 241 -0.60 3.70 8.18
C GLU A 241 -0.22 3.60 9.66
N LYS A 242 -0.98 4.30 10.51
CA LYS A 242 -0.75 4.37 11.96
C LYS A 242 -1.86 3.68 12.77
N ASP A 243 -2.72 2.92 12.09
CA ASP A 243 -3.82 2.20 12.75
C ASP A 243 -3.35 0.81 13.20
N GLU A 244 -2.89 0.72 14.44
CA GLU A 244 -2.43 -0.55 15.02
C GLU A 244 -3.54 -1.61 15.12
N ALA A 245 -4.81 -1.21 15.24
CA ALA A 245 -5.93 -2.15 15.27
C ALA A 245 -6.18 -2.74 13.88
N ALA A 246 -6.10 -1.91 12.82
CA ALA A 246 -6.15 -2.36 11.45
C ALA A 246 -4.98 -3.30 11.12
N HIS A 247 -3.75 -2.90 11.46
CA HIS A 247 -2.56 -3.74 11.25
C HIS A 247 -2.70 -5.10 11.91
N ARG A 248 -3.12 -5.15 13.18
CA ARG A 248 -3.29 -6.41 13.92
C ARG A 248 -4.32 -7.34 13.26
N LYS A 249 -5.42 -6.80 12.73
CA LYS A 249 -6.41 -7.62 12.01
C LYS A 249 -5.84 -8.19 10.71
N ILE A 250 -5.16 -7.36 9.93
CA ILE A 250 -4.57 -7.79 8.65
C ILE A 250 -3.43 -8.78 8.90
N LEU A 251 -2.58 -8.55 9.91
CA LEU A 251 -1.52 -9.48 10.31
C LEU A 251 -2.07 -10.87 10.61
N LYS A 252 -3.21 -10.98 11.32
CA LYS A 252 -3.86 -12.28 11.57
C LYS A 252 -4.30 -12.99 10.29
N ILE A 253 -4.80 -12.24 9.31
CA ILE A 253 -5.18 -12.80 8.01
C ILE A 253 -3.94 -13.35 7.31
N ILE A 254 -2.85 -12.55 7.26
CA ILE A 254 -1.58 -12.95 6.64
C ILE A 254 -0.98 -14.15 7.38
N ALA A 255 -0.94 -14.11 8.72
CA ALA A 255 -0.40 -15.18 9.54
C ALA A 255 -1.12 -16.51 9.30
N LYS A 256 -2.45 -16.48 9.18
CA LYS A 256 -3.26 -17.66 8.88
C LYS A 256 -2.92 -18.25 7.51
N GLU A 257 -2.79 -17.40 6.48
CA GLU A 257 -2.53 -17.84 5.10
C GLU A 257 -1.09 -18.33 4.89
N THR A 258 -0.14 -17.78 5.64
CA THR A 258 1.28 -18.11 5.50
C THR A 258 1.80 -19.05 6.60
N HIS A 259 0.88 -19.57 7.44
CA HIS A 259 1.26 -20.49 8.51
C HIS A 259 1.83 -21.78 7.93
N ILE A 260 2.94 -22.19 8.49
CA ILE A 260 3.57 -23.48 8.21
C ILE A 260 3.99 -24.10 9.56
N ASN A 261 3.47 -25.27 9.84
CA ASN A 261 3.80 -25.98 11.07
C ASN A 261 5.03 -26.87 10.90
N LYS A 262 5.55 -27.39 12.03
CA LYS A 262 6.75 -28.22 12.00
C LYS A 262 6.60 -29.51 11.19
N ALA A 263 5.43 -30.14 11.20
CA ALA A 263 5.20 -31.36 10.45
C ALA A 263 5.24 -31.11 8.94
N GLU A 264 4.61 -30.02 8.48
CA GLU A 264 4.66 -29.58 7.09
C GLU A 264 6.10 -29.23 6.66
N MET A 265 6.88 -28.56 7.51
CA MET A 265 8.29 -28.29 7.21
C MET A 265 9.10 -29.59 7.05
N MET A 266 8.85 -30.62 7.91
CA MET A 266 9.52 -31.93 7.80
C MET A 266 9.18 -32.63 6.51
N GLU A 267 7.91 -32.62 6.12
CA GLU A 267 7.44 -33.23 4.89
C GLU A 267 8.11 -32.58 3.68
N LEU A 268 8.13 -31.23 3.62
CA LEU A 268 8.75 -30.47 2.54
C LEU A 268 10.27 -30.64 2.46
N MET A 269 10.96 -30.92 3.59
CA MET A 269 12.41 -31.20 3.61
C MET A 269 12.76 -32.64 3.25
N SER A 270 11.80 -33.54 3.23
CA SER A 270 12.00 -34.96 2.91
C SER A 270 11.71 -35.32 1.45
N THR A 271 11.21 -34.35 0.66
CA THR A 271 10.87 -34.50 -0.74
C THR A 271 11.99 -34.04 -1.63
#